data_75e552d967da2eeb831bc17c136d455e
#
_entry.id   75e552d967da2eeb831bc17c136d455e
#
_cell.length_a   1.000
_cell.length_b   1.000
_cell.length_c   1.000
_cell.angle_alpha   90.00
_cell.angle_beta   90.00
_cell.angle_gamma   90.00
#
_symmetry.space_group_name_H-M   'P 1'
#
loop_
_entity.id
_entity.type
_entity.pdbx_description
1 polymer ?
#
loop_
_entity_poly.entity_id
_entity_poly.type
_entity_poly.pdbx_seq_one_letter_code
_entity_poly.pdbx_strand_id
1 'polypeptide(L)'
;DENAEVLDEKPEEDIEAFENESEVIKFSTAVVAEAIKSGVSDIHIEPYRFSARVRYRLDGMLQEQEHFAKFLHSNYGAVVTRFKIMGKLDIAERRLPQDGAIPFKIDGKVVDLRLSILPTATNERIVMRILNKDAGDISLEQLNFEENDLKNLRKAIHGTQGLILVTGPTGSGKTTTLYSILKEV
;
A
#
# COMPACT_ATOMS: atom_id res chain seq x y z
N ASP A 1 -9.94 5.82 16.54
CA ASP A 1 -9.05 5.06 15.63
C ASP A 1 -8.74 3.67 16.19
N GLU A 2 -9.77 3.00 16.77
CA GLU A 2 -9.62 1.73 17.52
C GLU A 2 -9.68 0.46 16.65
N ASN A 3 -9.77 0.55 15.32
CA ASN A 3 -10.06 -0.62 14.48
C ASN A 3 -8.95 -1.03 13.48
N ALA A 4 -7.69 -0.67 13.74
CA ALA A 4 -6.56 -1.16 12.95
C ALA A 4 -5.76 -2.19 13.76
N GLU A 5 -5.90 -3.47 13.46
CA GLU A 5 -5.13 -4.55 14.10
C GLU A 5 -4.10 -5.14 13.17
N VAL A 6 -2.86 -5.24 13.65
CA VAL A 6 -1.81 -6.10 13.11
C VAL A 6 -1.80 -7.37 13.95
N LEU A 7 -1.92 -8.54 13.33
CA LEU A 7 -1.89 -9.82 14.03
C LEU A 7 -0.44 -10.15 14.43
N ASP A 8 -0.11 -10.02 15.71
CA ASP A 8 1.20 -10.37 16.29
C ASP A 8 1.09 -11.30 17.48
N GLU A 9 2.00 -12.28 17.55
CA GLU A 9 2.31 -13.09 18.74
C GLU A 9 3.53 -12.48 19.45
N LYS A 10 3.46 -12.30 20.79
CA LYS A 10 4.44 -11.60 21.64
C LYS A 10 5.59 -12.51 22.11
N PRO A 11 6.78 -11.91 22.39
CA PRO A 11 7.56 -12.24 23.59
C PRO A 11 7.84 -11.03 24.49
N GLU A 12 7.92 -11.31 25.79
CA GLU A 12 8.14 -10.35 26.88
C GLU A 12 9.63 -10.02 27.03
N GLU A 13 10.02 -8.70 27.02
CA GLU A 13 11.24 -8.20 27.68
C GLU A 13 11.34 -6.66 27.60
N ASP A 14 11.64 -6.01 28.75
CA ASP A 14 12.01 -4.59 29.01
C ASP A 14 10.97 -3.48 28.76
N ILE A 15 10.57 -2.81 29.87
CA ILE A 15 9.50 -1.80 29.90
C ILE A 15 9.83 -0.52 29.08
N GLU A 16 11.08 -0.07 29.03
CA GLU A 16 11.49 1.09 28.22
C GLU A 16 11.61 0.75 26.71
N ALA A 17 12.07 -0.47 26.40
CA ALA A 17 12.03 -1.01 25.05
C ALA A 17 10.58 -1.21 24.58
N PHE A 18 9.68 -1.59 25.50
CA PHE A 18 8.27 -1.83 25.25
C PHE A 18 7.47 -0.54 24.94
N GLU A 19 7.76 0.58 25.63
CA GLU A 19 7.13 1.86 25.32
C GLU A 19 7.56 2.40 23.95
N ASN A 20 8.85 2.33 23.63
CA ASN A 20 9.39 2.71 22.33
C ASN A 20 8.89 1.78 21.20
N GLU A 21 8.77 0.49 21.47
CA GLU A 21 8.21 -0.49 20.53
C GLU A 21 6.73 -0.21 20.26
N SER A 22 5.95 0.12 21.31
CA SER A 22 4.54 0.51 21.19
C SER A 22 4.37 1.76 20.32
N GLU A 23 5.24 2.77 20.45
CA GLU A 23 5.17 3.98 19.62
C GLU A 23 5.54 3.73 18.16
N VAL A 24 6.55 2.89 17.90
CA VAL A 24 6.93 2.49 16.54
C VAL A 24 5.82 1.69 15.86
N ILE A 25 5.17 0.79 16.60
CA ILE A 25 4.01 0.03 16.10
C ILE A 25 2.86 0.99 15.74
N LYS A 26 2.50 1.90 16.63
CA LYS A 26 1.47 2.91 16.39
C LYS A 26 1.80 3.79 15.18
N PHE A 27 3.04 4.25 15.08
CA PHE A 27 3.53 5.04 13.97
C PHE A 27 3.41 4.29 12.64
N SER A 28 3.93 3.07 12.57
CA SER A 28 3.91 2.26 11.36
C SER A 28 2.47 1.96 10.92
N THR A 29 1.58 1.67 11.88
CA THR A 29 0.16 1.46 11.63
C THR A 29 -0.51 2.74 11.12
N ALA A 30 -0.21 3.90 11.74
CA ALA A 30 -0.78 5.18 11.34
C ALA A 30 -0.39 5.58 9.91
N VAL A 31 0.89 5.41 9.54
CA VAL A 31 1.38 5.68 8.18
C VAL A 31 0.60 4.87 7.12
N VAL A 32 0.39 3.58 7.38
CA VAL A 32 -0.33 2.71 6.44
C VAL A 32 -1.83 3.02 6.44
N ALA A 33 -2.43 3.16 7.62
CA ALA A 33 -3.88 3.42 7.73
C ALA A 33 -4.28 4.74 7.08
N GLU A 34 -3.52 5.81 7.29
CA GLU A 34 -3.76 7.12 6.67
C GLU A 34 -3.62 7.04 5.15
N ALA A 35 -2.59 6.35 4.65
CA ALA A 35 -2.40 6.14 3.22
C ALA A 35 -3.59 5.41 2.57
N ILE A 36 -4.06 4.33 3.20
CA ILE A 36 -5.21 3.56 2.69
C ILE A 36 -6.48 4.43 2.70
N LYS A 37 -6.76 5.15 3.79
CA LYS A 37 -7.92 6.03 3.91
C LYS A 37 -7.90 7.18 2.89
N SER A 38 -6.71 7.67 2.55
CA SER A 38 -6.52 8.76 1.56
C SER A 38 -6.52 8.26 0.11
N GLY A 39 -6.62 6.95 -0.13
CA GLY A 39 -6.68 6.38 -1.48
C GLY A 39 -5.39 6.51 -2.27
N VAL A 40 -4.24 6.58 -1.60
CA VAL A 40 -2.92 6.66 -2.27
C VAL A 40 -2.52 5.31 -2.86
N SER A 41 -1.70 5.33 -3.91
CA SER A 41 -1.21 4.12 -4.58
C SER A 41 0.07 3.56 -3.97
N ASP A 42 0.98 4.43 -3.55
CA ASP A 42 2.29 4.03 -3.04
C ASP A 42 2.69 4.88 -1.82
N ILE A 43 3.37 4.24 -0.87
CA ILE A 43 3.98 4.86 0.31
C ILE A 43 5.49 4.76 0.17
N HIS A 44 6.19 5.88 0.34
CA HIS A 44 7.64 5.94 0.34
C HIS A 44 8.12 6.43 1.70
N ILE A 45 8.99 5.66 2.35
CA ILE A 45 9.68 6.03 3.60
C ILE A 45 11.16 6.10 3.29
N GLU A 46 11.73 7.29 3.37
CA GLU A 46 13.03 7.59 2.79
C GLU A 46 13.98 8.19 3.82
N PRO A 47 15.19 7.61 3.97
CA PRO A 47 16.22 8.16 4.82
C PRO A 47 17.06 9.18 4.05
N TYR A 48 17.44 10.25 4.73
CA TYR A 48 18.43 11.20 4.29
C TYR A 48 19.46 11.40 5.38
N ARG A 49 20.59 12.07 5.05
CA ARG A 49 21.68 12.24 6.01
C ARG A 49 21.28 12.97 7.29
N PHE A 50 20.38 13.95 7.18
CA PHE A 50 19.98 14.81 8.30
C PHE A 50 18.46 14.89 8.48
N SER A 51 17.70 14.06 7.78
CA SER A 51 16.24 14.03 7.83
C SER A 51 15.71 12.68 7.39
N ALA A 52 14.42 12.48 7.57
CA ALA A 52 13.69 11.36 6.98
C ALA A 52 12.31 11.83 6.54
N ARG A 53 11.75 11.22 5.52
CA ARG A 53 10.46 11.62 4.94
C ARG A 53 9.54 10.45 4.71
N VAL A 54 8.24 10.68 4.94
CA VAL A 54 7.15 9.86 4.39
C VAL A 54 6.55 10.62 3.21
N ARG A 55 6.42 9.97 2.08
CA ARG A 55 5.71 10.53 0.92
C ARG A 55 4.65 9.56 0.42
N TYR A 56 3.48 10.09 0.10
CA TYR A 56 2.38 9.36 -0.51
C TYR A 56 2.27 9.70 -1.98
N ARG A 57 2.01 8.70 -2.82
CA ARG A 57 1.68 8.93 -4.22
C ARG A 57 0.16 8.98 -4.37
N LEU A 58 -0.35 10.16 -4.63
CA LEU A 58 -1.75 10.42 -4.92
C LEU A 58 -1.86 10.96 -6.36
N ASP A 59 -2.71 10.35 -7.17
CA ASP A 59 -2.92 10.74 -8.58
C ASP A 59 -1.61 10.91 -9.38
N GLY A 60 -0.67 9.99 -9.14
CA GLY A 60 0.65 9.99 -9.80
C GLY A 60 1.69 10.92 -9.18
N MET A 61 1.32 11.83 -8.29
CA MET A 61 2.22 12.80 -7.66
C MET A 61 2.63 12.37 -6.26
N LEU A 62 3.93 12.52 -5.93
CA LEU A 62 4.44 12.30 -4.60
C LEU A 62 4.27 13.54 -3.73
N GLN A 63 3.57 13.37 -2.61
CA GLN A 63 3.30 14.42 -1.62
C GLN A 63 3.96 14.05 -0.29
N GLU A 64 4.71 14.97 0.30
CA GLU A 64 5.36 14.78 1.60
C GLU A 64 4.34 14.90 2.73
N GLN A 65 4.46 13.98 3.71
CA GLN A 65 3.66 13.96 4.94
C GLN A 65 4.51 14.47 6.10
N GLU A 66 4.60 15.78 6.25
CA GLU A 66 5.52 16.46 7.17
C GLU A 66 5.31 16.07 8.65
N HIS A 67 4.07 15.76 9.05
CA HIS A 67 3.73 15.40 10.43
C HIS A 67 4.39 14.11 10.91
N PHE A 68 4.81 13.23 10.00
CA PHE A 68 5.57 12.01 10.33
C PHE A 68 7.08 12.22 10.45
N ALA A 69 7.63 13.32 9.92
CA ALA A 69 9.07 13.49 9.72
C ALA A 69 9.87 13.44 11.02
N LYS A 70 9.40 14.11 12.07
CA LYS A 70 10.12 14.21 13.37
C LYS A 70 10.28 12.84 14.04
N PHE A 71 9.19 12.10 14.17
CA PHE A 71 9.23 10.77 14.79
C PHE A 71 10.05 9.80 13.95
N LEU A 72 9.84 9.80 12.64
CA LEU A 72 10.56 8.95 11.71
C LEU A 72 12.08 9.19 11.77
N HIS A 73 12.52 10.45 11.79
CA HIS A 73 13.94 10.76 11.85
C HIS A 73 14.61 10.20 13.12
N SER A 74 13.96 10.33 14.26
CA SER A 74 14.47 9.85 15.55
C SER A 74 14.44 8.31 15.68
N ASN A 75 13.54 7.62 14.98
CA ASN A 75 13.29 6.20 15.16
C ASN A 75 13.44 5.38 13.86
N TYR A 76 14.17 5.89 12.87
CA TYR A 76 14.20 5.34 11.52
C TYR A 76 14.53 3.84 11.47
N GLY A 77 15.59 3.42 12.16
CA GLY A 77 16.02 2.01 12.19
C GLY A 77 14.97 1.08 12.80
N ALA A 78 14.29 1.51 13.85
CA ALA A 78 13.20 0.74 14.47
C ALA A 78 11.99 0.64 13.55
N VAL A 79 11.65 1.71 12.81
CA VAL A 79 10.57 1.69 11.80
C VAL A 79 10.89 0.72 10.66
N VAL A 80 12.14 0.70 10.15
CA VAL A 80 12.57 -0.27 9.14
C VAL A 80 12.44 -1.71 9.66
N THR A 81 12.92 -1.97 10.88
CA THR A 81 12.80 -3.27 11.53
C THR A 81 11.34 -3.70 11.64
N ARG A 82 10.45 -2.78 12.05
CA ARG A 82 9.01 -3.07 12.16
C ARG A 82 8.40 -3.46 10.82
N PHE A 83 8.68 -2.74 9.73
CA PHE A 83 8.17 -3.10 8.41
C PHE A 83 8.75 -4.43 7.90
N LYS A 84 10.02 -4.74 8.21
CA LYS A 84 10.59 -6.07 7.91
C LYS A 84 9.85 -7.18 8.64
N ILE A 85 9.55 -7.01 9.92
CA ILE A 85 8.75 -7.97 10.70
C ILE A 85 7.37 -8.15 10.07
N MET A 86 6.66 -7.06 9.78
CA MET A 86 5.34 -7.10 9.15
C MET A 86 5.35 -7.82 7.79
N GLY A 87 6.41 -7.64 7.01
CA GLY A 87 6.61 -8.27 5.71
C GLY A 87 7.26 -9.66 5.77
N LYS A 88 7.57 -10.18 6.98
CA LYS A 88 8.28 -11.46 7.21
C LYS A 88 9.63 -11.52 6.49
N LEU A 89 10.36 -10.40 6.49
CA LEU A 89 11.68 -10.26 5.90
C LEU A 89 12.79 -10.52 6.92
N ASP A 90 14.02 -10.71 6.43
CA ASP A 90 15.20 -10.85 7.27
C ASP A 90 15.61 -9.49 7.87
N ILE A 91 15.48 -9.35 9.20
CA ILE A 91 15.85 -8.12 9.93
C ILE A 91 17.36 -7.94 10.07
N ALA A 92 18.14 -8.99 9.95
CA ALA A 92 19.61 -8.94 10.03
C ALA A 92 20.25 -8.51 8.71
N GLU A 93 19.65 -8.83 7.56
CA GLU A 93 20.18 -8.46 6.25
C GLU A 93 19.84 -7.00 5.92
N ARG A 94 20.87 -6.17 5.69
CA ARG A 94 20.75 -4.74 5.40
C ARG A 94 21.45 -4.31 4.10
N ARG A 95 22.10 -5.25 3.44
CA ARG A 95 22.96 -4.99 2.27
C ARG A 95 22.26 -5.30 0.96
N LEU A 96 21.25 -6.16 0.99
CA LEU A 96 20.56 -6.64 -0.19
C LEU A 96 19.11 -6.16 -0.19
N PRO A 97 18.54 -5.85 -1.36
CA PRO A 97 17.11 -5.59 -1.49
C PRO A 97 16.28 -6.79 -1.03
N GLN A 98 15.15 -6.51 -0.40
CA GLN A 98 14.18 -7.53 0.03
C GLN A 98 12.78 -7.11 -0.39
N ASP A 99 12.01 -8.07 -0.88
CA ASP A 99 10.61 -7.90 -1.23
C ASP A 99 9.72 -8.79 -0.39
N GLY A 100 8.54 -8.28 -0.02
CA GLY A 100 7.58 -9.00 0.78
C GLY A 100 6.15 -8.52 0.56
N ALA A 101 5.24 -9.02 1.37
CA ALA A 101 3.84 -8.62 1.36
C ALA A 101 3.34 -8.49 2.80
N ILE A 102 2.54 -7.46 3.03
CA ILE A 102 1.91 -7.20 4.33
C ILE A 102 0.40 -7.26 4.13
N PRO A 103 -0.31 -8.25 4.69
CA PRO A 103 -1.75 -8.20 4.79
C PRO A 103 -2.13 -7.25 5.93
N PHE A 104 -2.74 -6.12 5.58
CA PHE A 104 -3.13 -5.08 6.53
C PHE A 104 -4.65 -5.03 6.68
N LYS A 105 -5.14 -5.19 7.91
CA LYS A 105 -6.57 -5.14 8.21
C LYS A 105 -6.96 -3.74 8.68
N ILE A 106 -7.94 -3.13 8.02
CA ILE A 106 -8.49 -1.82 8.36
C ILE A 106 -9.99 -1.82 8.11
N ASP A 107 -10.77 -1.33 9.07
CA ASP A 107 -12.24 -1.23 8.99
C ASP A 107 -12.91 -2.54 8.52
N GLY A 108 -12.43 -3.68 9.01
CA GLY A 108 -12.93 -5.01 8.67
C GLY A 108 -12.50 -5.56 7.31
N LYS A 109 -11.77 -4.79 6.51
CA LYS A 109 -11.26 -5.18 5.20
C LYS A 109 -9.77 -5.51 5.25
N VAL A 110 -9.33 -6.47 4.44
CA VAL A 110 -7.91 -6.80 4.29
C VAL A 110 -7.39 -6.17 3.01
N VAL A 111 -6.36 -5.33 3.15
CA VAL A 111 -5.64 -4.68 2.06
C VAL A 111 -4.26 -5.30 1.97
N ASP A 112 -3.86 -5.74 0.79
CA ASP A 112 -2.51 -6.28 0.57
C ASP A 112 -1.55 -5.15 0.18
N LEU A 113 -0.43 -5.06 0.90
CA LEU A 113 0.67 -4.16 0.60
C LEU A 113 1.84 -4.94 0.02
N ARG A 114 2.32 -4.55 -1.14
CA ARG A 114 3.61 -5.02 -1.67
C ARG A 114 4.72 -4.18 -1.07
N LEU A 115 5.58 -4.82 -0.30
CA LEU A 115 6.70 -4.19 0.40
C LEU A 115 8.00 -4.42 -0.36
N SER A 116 8.77 -3.36 -0.58
CA SER A 116 10.13 -3.42 -1.10
C SER A 116 11.05 -2.60 -0.20
N ILE A 117 12.13 -3.22 0.26
CA ILE A 117 13.16 -2.58 1.09
C ILE A 117 14.47 -2.53 0.31
N LEU A 118 15.00 -1.34 0.14
CA LEU A 118 16.15 -1.06 -0.70
C LEU A 118 17.27 -0.41 0.13
N PRO A 119 18.47 -1.00 0.20
CA PRO A 119 19.62 -0.37 0.82
C PRO A 119 19.97 0.96 0.17
N THR A 120 20.30 1.96 0.98
CA THR A 120 20.84 3.25 0.53
C THR A 120 22.12 3.60 1.28
N ALA A 121 22.76 4.70 0.93
CA ALA A 121 23.99 5.15 1.58
C ALA A 121 23.82 5.52 3.07
N THR A 122 22.58 5.84 3.50
CA THR A 122 22.29 6.27 4.88
C THR A 122 21.61 5.19 5.71
N ASN A 123 20.62 4.54 5.14
CA ASN A 123 19.82 3.47 5.75
C ASN A 123 19.04 2.76 4.65
N GLU A 124 18.05 1.96 4.99
CA GLU A 124 17.20 1.27 4.04
C GLU A 124 15.95 2.10 3.71
N ARG A 125 15.63 2.23 2.42
CA ARG A 125 14.41 2.86 1.93
C ARG A 125 13.30 1.83 1.86
N ILE A 126 12.10 2.24 2.25
CA ILE A 126 10.88 1.43 2.17
C ILE A 126 9.97 1.98 1.10
N VAL A 127 9.47 1.11 0.24
CA VAL A 127 8.41 1.41 -0.72
C VAL A 127 7.31 0.38 -0.54
N MET A 128 6.09 0.84 -0.36
CA MET A 128 4.92 -0.03 -0.29
C MET A 128 3.91 0.37 -1.37
N ARG A 129 3.44 -0.60 -2.14
CA ARG A 129 2.33 -0.43 -3.07
C ARG A 129 1.07 -1.00 -2.46
N ILE A 130 0.01 -0.22 -2.44
CA ILE A 130 -1.30 -0.61 -1.93
C ILE A 130 -2.06 -1.34 -3.04
N LEU A 131 -2.40 -2.60 -2.80
CA LEU A 131 -3.22 -3.42 -3.70
C LEU A 131 -4.64 -3.49 -3.13
N ASN A 132 -5.53 -2.71 -3.71
CA ASN A 132 -6.94 -2.73 -3.29
C ASN A 132 -7.65 -3.91 -3.96
N LYS A 133 -8.04 -4.93 -3.21
CA LYS A 133 -8.80 -6.09 -3.73
C LYS A 133 -10.24 -5.69 -4.14
N ASP A 134 -10.76 -4.60 -3.59
CA ASP A 134 -12.10 -4.11 -3.92
C ASP A 134 -12.20 -3.54 -5.35
N ALA A 135 -11.08 -3.31 -6.04
CA ALA A 135 -11.09 -2.94 -7.46
C ALA A 135 -11.78 -3.98 -8.38
N GLY A 136 -11.93 -5.22 -7.90
CA GLY A 136 -12.66 -6.28 -8.59
C GLY A 136 -14.17 -6.31 -8.33
N ASP A 137 -14.71 -5.45 -7.46
CA ASP A 137 -16.13 -5.49 -7.08
C ASP A 137 -17.00 -4.40 -7.72
N ILE A 138 -16.39 -3.57 -8.57
CA ILE A 138 -17.09 -2.51 -9.30
C ILE A 138 -17.82 -3.11 -10.49
N SER A 139 -19.14 -2.81 -10.61
CA SER A 139 -19.93 -3.18 -11.79
C SER A 139 -19.66 -2.25 -12.96
N LEU A 140 -20.04 -2.67 -14.19
CA LEU A 140 -19.85 -1.82 -15.39
C LEU A 140 -20.61 -0.48 -15.28
N GLU A 141 -21.77 -0.45 -14.60
CA GLU A 141 -22.56 0.77 -14.36
C GLU A 141 -21.78 1.77 -13.49
N GLN A 142 -21.00 1.28 -12.53
CA GLN A 142 -20.21 2.13 -11.62
C GLN A 142 -18.97 2.72 -12.27
N LEU A 143 -18.58 2.27 -13.47
CA LEU A 143 -17.45 2.82 -14.24
C LEU A 143 -17.79 4.14 -14.95
N ASN A 144 -19.02 4.65 -14.81
CA ASN A 144 -19.48 5.91 -15.38
C ASN A 144 -19.33 6.01 -16.91
N PHE A 145 -19.50 4.91 -17.64
CA PHE A 145 -19.63 4.97 -19.09
C PHE A 145 -20.90 5.72 -19.50
N GLU A 146 -20.85 6.44 -20.62
CA GLU A 146 -22.07 6.95 -21.24
C GLU A 146 -22.97 5.79 -21.65
N GLU A 147 -24.29 6.00 -21.59
CA GLU A 147 -25.29 4.93 -21.80
C GLU A 147 -25.11 4.19 -23.13
N ASN A 148 -24.80 4.92 -24.19
CA ASN A 148 -24.55 4.34 -25.51
C ASN A 148 -23.26 3.50 -25.55
N ASP A 149 -22.20 3.95 -24.88
CA ASP A 149 -20.95 3.25 -24.81
C ASP A 149 -21.05 1.97 -23.99
N LEU A 150 -21.74 2.03 -22.86
CA LEU A 150 -22.05 0.86 -22.03
C LEU A 150 -22.82 -0.18 -22.82
N LYS A 151 -23.84 0.23 -23.60
CA LYS A 151 -24.63 -0.65 -24.45
C LYS A 151 -23.81 -1.31 -25.56
N ASN A 152 -22.91 -0.54 -26.18
CA ASN A 152 -21.99 -1.06 -27.19
C ASN A 152 -20.97 -2.02 -26.59
N LEU A 153 -20.42 -1.70 -25.42
CA LEU A 153 -19.50 -2.56 -24.69
C LEU A 153 -20.17 -3.90 -24.34
N ARG A 154 -21.39 -3.89 -23.80
CA ARG A 154 -22.17 -5.10 -23.49
C ARG A 154 -22.42 -5.95 -24.75
N LYS A 155 -22.75 -5.32 -25.85
CA LYS A 155 -22.91 -6.03 -27.13
C LYS A 155 -21.60 -6.69 -27.57
N ALA A 156 -20.47 -6.05 -27.37
CA ALA A 156 -19.16 -6.60 -27.68
C ALA A 156 -18.76 -7.74 -26.72
N ILE A 157 -19.05 -7.62 -25.44
CA ILE A 157 -18.76 -8.63 -24.40
C ILE A 157 -19.49 -9.95 -24.69
N HIS A 158 -20.75 -9.87 -25.09
CA HIS A 158 -21.57 -11.05 -25.40
C HIS A 158 -21.40 -11.55 -26.85
N GLY A 159 -20.48 -10.98 -27.61
CA GLY A 159 -20.11 -11.46 -28.94
C GLY A 159 -19.42 -12.83 -28.87
N THR A 160 -19.74 -13.71 -29.82
CA THR A 160 -19.16 -15.07 -29.86
C THR A 160 -17.70 -15.11 -30.31
N GLN A 161 -17.21 -14.03 -30.91
CA GLN A 161 -15.83 -13.87 -31.38
C GLN A 161 -15.46 -12.40 -31.45
N GLY A 162 -14.21 -12.10 -31.17
CA GLY A 162 -13.71 -10.73 -31.24
C GLY A 162 -12.52 -10.48 -30.33
N LEU A 163 -12.08 -9.23 -30.29
CA LEU A 163 -11.02 -8.74 -29.44
C LEU A 163 -11.46 -7.42 -28.81
N ILE A 164 -11.43 -7.35 -27.48
CA ILE A 164 -11.64 -6.13 -26.72
C ILE A 164 -10.30 -5.69 -26.13
N LEU A 165 -9.86 -4.47 -26.44
CA LEU A 165 -8.61 -3.90 -25.94
C LEU A 165 -8.90 -2.80 -24.91
N VAL A 166 -8.29 -2.94 -23.72
CA VAL A 166 -8.32 -1.91 -22.69
C VAL A 166 -6.91 -1.33 -22.54
N THR A 167 -6.74 -0.08 -22.93
CA THR A 167 -5.44 0.60 -22.96
C THR A 167 -5.44 1.84 -22.07
N GLY A 168 -4.25 2.29 -21.66
CA GLY A 168 -4.09 3.49 -20.85
C GLY A 168 -2.83 3.43 -19.96
N PRO A 169 -2.44 4.55 -19.33
CA PRO A 169 -1.31 4.60 -18.41
C PRO A 169 -1.57 3.79 -17.12
N THR A 170 -0.54 3.64 -16.30
CA THR A 170 -0.66 3.03 -14.96
C THR A 170 -1.62 3.86 -14.11
N GLY A 171 -2.54 3.20 -13.40
CA GLY A 171 -3.54 3.87 -12.55
C GLY A 171 -4.78 4.39 -13.28
N SER A 172 -4.92 4.17 -14.61
CA SER A 172 -6.08 4.64 -15.38
C SER A 172 -7.33 3.76 -15.24
N GLY A 173 -7.30 2.71 -14.41
CA GLY A 173 -8.45 1.83 -14.21
C GLY A 173 -8.55 0.64 -15.17
N LYS A 174 -7.53 0.34 -15.97
CA LYS A 174 -7.54 -0.81 -16.91
C LYS A 174 -7.94 -2.13 -16.25
N THR A 175 -7.27 -2.47 -15.16
CA THR A 175 -7.53 -3.71 -14.42
C THR A 175 -8.95 -3.73 -13.85
N THR A 176 -9.41 -2.62 -13.29
CA THR A 176 -10.77 -2.46 -12.78
C THR A 176 -11.80 -2.70 -13.88
N THR A 177 -11.61 -2.08 -15.05
CA THR A 177 -12.49 -2.24 -16.21
C THR A 177 -12.51 -3.71 -16.69
N LEU A 178 -11.35 -4.37 -16.77
CA LEU A 178 -11.26 -5.78 -17.17
C LEU A 178 -11.99 -6.70 -16.18
N TYR A 179 -11.84 -6.49 -14.88
CA TYR A 179 -12.58 -7.27 -13.88
C TYR A 179 -14.09 -7.03 -13.94
N SER A 180 -14.51 -5.77 -14.17
CA SER A 180 -15.95 -5.47 -14.35
C SER A 180 -16.53 -6.15 -15.59
N ILE A 181 -15.78 -6.22 -16.68
CA ILE A 181 -16.14 -6.96 -17.90
C ILE A 181 -16.26 -8.47 -17.61
N LEU A 182 -15.25 -9.05 -16.94
CA LEU A 182 -15.24 -10.48 -16.62
C LEU A 182 -16.37 -10.91 -15.67
N LYS A 183 -16.94 -10.01 -14.93
CA LYS A 183 -18.10 -10.29 -14.08
C LYS A 183 -19.42 -10.37 -14.84
N GLU A 184 -19.50 -9.75 -16.02
CA GLU A 184 -20.70 -9.80 -16.85
C GLU A 184 -20.75 -11.05 -17.77
N VAL A 185 -19.62 -11.74 -17.91
CA VAL A 185 -19.50 -12.97 -18.72
C VAL A 185 -19.69 -14.21 -17.85
#